data_022af81ab93f1e38bb66eed8fd386abb
#
_entry.id   022af81ab93f1e38bb66eed8fd386abb
#
_cell.length_a   1.000
_cell.length_b   1.000
_cell.length_c   1.000
_cell.angle_alpha   90.00
_cell.angle_beta   90.00
_cell.angle_gamma   90.00
#
_symmetry.space_group_name_H-M   'P 1'
#
loop_
_entity.id
_entity.type
_entity.pdbx_description
1 polymer ?
#
loop_
_entity_poly.entity_id
_entity_poly.type
_entity_poly.pdbx_seq_one_letter_code
_entity_poly.pdbx_strand_id
1 'polypeptide(L)'
;MEFFRDFFSSGAIGIFLEGGIFMWPILILLILVLAVVIERYRSLKLLEVDSSSLREEVTTLLSEDRVEESLSLCDRSQGPVPAVLSSGLRKYLVLRRLKYDQAQLEEQVIKSMENSGVHIVAALERHLPLLATIASVAPMLGFLGTVQGMIVAFGDIEANVGQQNIVQAAAAGIRVALLTTAFGLCVGIPAYMAFNYFTGIINNFVLQVESSAAELIEVVSLHLTLNKEP
;
A
#
# COMPACT_ATOMS: atom_id res chain seq x y z
N MET A 1 -25.88 -19.20 -3.48
CA MET A 1 -25.62 -19.67 -2.09
C MET A 1 -25.16 -21.14 -2.05
N GLU A 2 -25.60 -21.99 -2.97
CA GLU A 2 -25.17 -23.39 -3.06
C GLU A 2 -23.69 -23.56 -3.38
N PHE A 3 -23.10 -22.71 -4.26
CA PHE A 3 -21.67 -22.73 -4.59
C PHE A 3 -20.76 -22.61 -3.35
N PHE A 4 -21.09 -21.69 -2.43
CA PHE A 4 -20.32 -21.53 -1.19
C PHE A 4 -20.51 -22.71 -0.23
N ARG A 5 -21.71 -23.31 -0.19
CA ARG A 5 -21.98 -24.47 0.67
C ARG A 5 -21.26 -25.72 0.17
N ASP A 6 -21.22 -25.94 -1.14
CA ASP A 6 -20.52 -27.06 -1.76
C ASP A 6 -19.00 -26.88 -1.69
N PHE A 7 -18.51 -25.63 -1.77
CA PHE A 7 -17.10 -25.27 -1.54
C PHE A 7 -16.61 -25.69 -0.15
N PHE A 8 -17.44 -25.47 0.89
CA PHE A 8 -17.11 -25.88 2.26
C PHE A 8 -17.41 -27.34 2.57
N SER A 9 -18.35 -27.98 1.88
CA SER A 9 -18.77 -29.36 2.15
C SER A 9 -17.98 -30.43 1.38
N SER A 10 -17.53 -30.13 0.14
CA SER A 10 -16.74 -31.06 -0.69
C SER A 10 -15.24 -31.05 -0.38
N GLY A 11 -14.82 -30.23 0.61
CA GLY A 11 -13.43 -29.97 0.94
C GLY A 11 -12.77 -29.05 -0.10
N ALA A 12 -12.38 -27.84 0.33
CA ALA A 12 -11.69 -26.84 -0.52
C ALA A 12 -10.51 -27.46 -1.31
N ILE A 13 -9.89 -28.49 -0.77
CA ILE A 13 -8.79 -29.25 -1.39
C ILE A 13 -9.29 -30.03 -2.64
N GLY A 14 -10.46 -30.63 -2.60
CA GLY A 14 -11.01 -31.37 -3.74
C GLY A 14 -11.29 -30.49 -4.93
N ILE A 15 -11.96 -29.34 -4.71
CA ILE A 15 -12.27 -28.35 -5.74
C ILE A 15 -10.97 -27.72 -6.29
N PHE A 16 -9.98 -27.49 -5.41
CA PHE A 16 -8.67 -26.99 -5.82
C PHE A 16 -7.95 -27.96 -6.77
N LEU A 17 -7.94 -29.26 -6.45
CA LEU A 17 -7.32 -30.29 -7.28
C LEU A 17 -8.04 -30.47 -8.63
N GLU A 18 -9.35 -30.27 -8.67
CA GLU A 18 -10.15 -30.29 -9.90
C GLU A 18 -9.85 -29.11 -10.84
N GLY A 19 -9.37 -27.97 -10.32
CA GLY A 19 -9.12 -26.76 -11.10
C GLY A 19 -7.86 -26.81 -11.99
N GLY A 20 -7.11 -27.92 -12.00
CA GLY A 20 -5.98 -28.13 -12.90
C GLY A 20 -4.70 -27.37 -12.54
N ILE A 21 -3.76 -27.30 -13.49
CA ILE A 21 -2.38 -26.83 -13.26
C ILE A 21 -2.34 -25.33 -12.88
N PHE A 22 -3.24 -24.50 -13.39
CA PHE A 22 -3.28 -23.07 -13.13
C PHE A 22 -3.73 -22.71 -11.71
N MET A 23 -4.29 -23.64 -10.97
CA MET A 23 -4.64 -23.42 -9.55
C MET A 23 -3.41 -23.21 -8.67
N TRP A 24 -2.28 -23.84 -8.99
CA TRP A 24 -1.06 -23.72 -8.22
C TRP A 24 -0.45 -22.28 -8.23
N PRO A 25 -0.27 -21.66 -9.40
CA PRO A 25 0.11 -20.25 -9.45
C PRO A 25 -0.87 -19.33 -8.72
N ILE A 26 -2.18 -19.55 -8.87
CA ILE A 26 -3.21 -18.73 -8.20
C ILE A 26 -3.12 -18.90 -6.67
N LEU A 27 -2.86 -20.12 -6.17
CA LEU A 27 -2.66 -20.36 -4.74
C LEU A 27 -1.42 -19.61 -4.21
N ILE A 28 -0.32 -19.63 -4.94
CA ILE A 28 0.90 -18.90 -4.58
C ILE A 28 0.58 -17.40 -4.49
N LEU A 29 -0.16 -16.85 -5.46
CA LEU A 29 -0.57 -15.45 -5.43
C LEU A 29 -1.48 -15.14 -4.24
N LEU A 30 -2.40 -16.04 -3.88
CA LEU A 30 -3.25 -15.90 -2.68
C LEU A 30 -2.40 -15.79 -1.40
N ILE A 31 -1.42 -16.68 -1.23
CA ILE A 31 -0.53 -16.67 -0.06
C ILE A 31 0.27 -15.36 -0.02
N LEU A 32 0.78 -14.91 -1.16
CA LEU A 32 1.50 -13.63 -1.25
C LEU A 32 0.62 -12.43 -0.91
N VAL A 33 -0.62 -12.38 -1.41
CA VAL A 33 -1.58 -11.32 -1.05
C VAL A 33 -1.81 -11.29 0.45
N LEU A 34 -2.12 -12.44 1.06
CA LEU A 34 -2.37 -12.53 2.50
C LEU A 34 -1.13 -12.08 3.31
N ALA A 35 0.06 -12.51 2.91
CA ALA A 35 1.30 -12.12 3.57
C ALA A 35 1.53 -10.60 3.51
N VAL A 36 1.38 -9.99 2.32
CA VAL A 36 1.57 -8.56 2.12
C VAL A 36 0.48 -7.75 2.81
N VAL A 37 -0.77 -8.18 2.76
CA VAL A 37 -1.89 -7.49 3.44
C VAL A 37 -1.69 -7.47 4.95
N ILE A 38 -1.33 -8.61 5.55
CA ILE A 38 -1.08 -8.69 6.99
C ILE A 38 0.12 -7.81 7.38
N GLU A 39 1.20 -7.88 6.62
CA GLU A 39 2.41 -7.07 6.87
C GLU A 39 2.11 -5.57 6.76
N ARG A 40 1.42 -5.14 5.69
CA ARG A 40 1.05 -3.76 5.48
C ARG A 40 0.06 -3.25 6.52
N TYR A 41 -0.97 -4.03 6.84
CA TYR A 41 -1.93 -3.66 7.88
C TYR A 41 -1.23 -3.39 9.23
N ARG A 42 -0.31 -4.27 9.63
CA ARG A 42 0.45 -4.09 10.88
C ARG A 42 1.40 -2.89 10.81
N SER A 43 2.08 -2.70 9.68
CA SER A 43 3.03 -1.61 9.49
C SER A 43 2.32 -0.24 9.45
N LEU A 44 1.22 -0.13 8.72
CA LEU A 44 0.51 1.14 8.55
C LEU A 44 -0.37 1.51 9.76
N LYS A 45 -0.84 0.53 10.53
CA LYS A 45 -1.57 0.81 11.78
C LYS A 45 -0.73 1.60 12.80
N LEU A 46 0.58 1.47 12.76
CA LEU A 46 1.50 2.25 13.59
C LEU A 46 1.59 3.72 13.16
N LEU A 47 1.07 4.06 11.97
CA LEU A 47 1.08 5.42 11.42
C LEU A 47 -0.19 6.22 11.75
N GLU A 48 -1.27 5.55 12.17
CA GLU A 48 -2.54 6.17 12.55
C GLU A 48 -2.47 6.90 13.90
N VAL A 49 -1.28 7.07 14.46
CA VAL A 49 -1.12 7.92 15.66
C VAL A 49 -1.48 9.35 15.27
N ASP A 50 -2.49 9.88 15.92
CA ASP A 50 -2.95 11.26 15.72
C ASP A 50 -1.79 12.23 15.98
N SER A 51 -1.27 12.80 14.90
CA SER A 51 -0.16 13.75 14.93
C SER A 51 -0.62 15.20 15.10
N SER A 52 -1.93 15.44 15.25
CA SER A 52 -2.48 16.79 15.37
C SER A 52 -2.01 17.47 16.66
N SER A 53 -2.08 16.78 17.77
CA SER A 53 -1.61 17.29 19.08
C SER A 53 -0.09 17.56 19.08
N LEU A 54 0.68 16.69 18.44
CA LEU A 54 2.12 16.89 18.29
C LEU A 54 2.44 18.13 17.46
N ARG A 55 1.71 18.34 16.34
CA ARG A 55 1.91 19.51 15.48
C ARG A 55 1.64 20.81 16.23
N GLU A 56 0.53 20.87 16.96
CA GLU A 56 0.14 22.03 17.75
C GLU A 56 1.20 22.34 18.84
N GLU A 57 1.72 21.33 19.53
CA GLU A 57 2.77 21.49 20.54
C GLU A 57 4.10 21.94 19.90
N VAL A 58 4.49 21.36 18.75
CA VAL A 58 5.67 21.76 17.98
C VAL A 58 5.56 23.23 17.54
N THR A 59 4.41 23.64 17.00
CA THR A 59 4.15 25.00 16.53
C THR A 59 4.19 25.99 17.72
N THR A 60 3.63 25.64 18.85
CA THR A 60 3.67 26.46 20.07
C THR A 60 5.09 26.65 20.57
N LEU A 61 5.87 25.56 20.68
CA LEU A 61 7.28 25.65 21.11
C LEU A 61 8.14 26.47 20.15
N LEU A 62 7.86 26.39 18.84
CA LEU A 62 8.56 27.22 17.85
C LEU A 62 8.22 28.70 17.98
N SER A 63 6.96 29.04 18.26
CA SER A 63 6.56 30.44 18.48
C SER A 63 7.21 31.07 19.72
N GLU A 64 7.57 30.24 20.72
CA GLU A 64 8.29 30.61 21.93
C GLU A 64 9.83 30.63 21.78
N ASP A 65 10.36 30.44 20.56
CA ASP A 65 11.83 30.29 20.26
C ASP A 65 12.49 29.07 20.96
N ARG A 66 11.71 28.08 21.37
CA ARG A 66 12.18 26.85 22.06
C ARG A 66 12.44 25.72 21.04
N VAL A 67 13.23 26.02 20.02
CA VAL A 67 13.47 25.11 18.87
C VAL A 67 14.11 23.78 19.27
N GLU A 68 15.02 23.81 20.26
CA GLU A 68 15.70 22.60 20.74
C GLU A 68 14.75 21.66 21.48
N GLU A 69 13.78 22.20 22.19
CA GLU A 69 12.74 21.41 22.85
C GLU A 69 11.75 20.82 21.84
N SER A 70 11.33 21.62 20.86
CA SER A 70 10.52 21.15 19.75
C SER A 70 11.21 20.01 18.99
N LEU A 71 12.52 20.09 18.72
CA LEU A 71 13.28 19.00 18.13
C LEU A 71 13.30 17.75 19.04
N SER A 72 13.53 17.93 20.36
CA SER A 72 13.55 16.82 21.29
C SER A 72 12.20 16.12 21.41
N LEU A 73 11.10 16.85 21.26
CA LEU A 73 9.74 16.33 21.22
C LEU A 73 9.53 15.46 19.98
N CYS A 74 9.93 15.98 18.80
CA CYS A 74 9.87 15.20 17.56
C CYS A 74 10.73 13.93 17.61
N ASP A 75 11.93 13.99 18.19
CA ASP A 75 12.84 12.85 18.29
C ASP A 75 12.34 11.75 19.26
N ARG A 76 11.53 12.11 20.25
CA ARG A 76 10.90 11.16 21.18
C ARG A 76 9.60 10.57 20.64
N SER A 77 8.95 11.27 19.73
CA SER A 77 7.70 10.85 19.12
C SER A 77 7.95 9.85 18.00
N GLN A 78 7.16 8.78 17.98
CA GLN A 78 7.26 7.77 16.92
C GLN A 78 6.29 8.12 15.79
N GLY A 79 6.76 7.97 14.57
CA GLY A 79 5.94 8.16 13.39
C GLY A 79 6.66 8.95 12.30
N PRO A 80 6.08 8.98 11.12
CA PRO A 80 6.72 9.63 9.97
C PRO A 80 6.57 11.16 9.99
N VAL A 81 5.47 11.72 10.53
CA VAL A 81 5.32 13.19 10.67
C VAL A 81 6.40 13.76 11.59
N PRO A 82 6.61 13.26 12.84
CA PRO A 82 7.73 13.68 13.67
C PRO A 82 9.09 13.56 12.99
N ALA A 83 9.33 12.50 12.21
CA ALA A 83 10.60 12.30 11.52
C ALA A 83 10.87 13.37 10.45
N VAL A 84 9.84 13.78 9.69
CA VAL A 84 9.96 14.87 8.72
C VAL A 84 10.18 16.20 9.43
N LEU A 85 9.39 16.50 10.46
CA LEU A 85 9.53 17.74 11.24
C LEU A 85 10.92 17.83 11.88
N SER A 86 11.44 16.74 12.47
CA SER A 86 12.77 16.73 13.07
C SER A 86 13.87 17.01 12.04
N SER A 87 13.72 16.51 10.80
CA SER A 87 14.67 16.79 9.71
C SER A 87 14.73 18.29 9.36
N GLY A 88 13.55 18.94 9.29
CA GLY A 88 13.43 20.38 9.07
C GLY A 88 14.02 21.19 10.22
N LEU A 89 13.65 20.85 11.46
CA LEU A 89 14.14 21.54 12.67
C LEU A 89 15.65 21.43 12.85
N ARG A 90 16.23 20.26 12.60
CA ARG A 90 17.69 20.04 12.61
C ARG A 90 18.37 20.94 11.59
N LYS A 91 17.85 20.99 10.37
CA LYS A 91 18.36 21.84 9.30
C LYS A 91 18.28 23.32 9.68
N TYR A 92 17.13 23.74 10.22
CA TYR A 92 16.90 25.10 10.71
C TYR A 92 17.93 25.50 11.76
N LEU A 93 18.16 24.68 12.80
CA LEU A 93 19.13 24.96 13.86
C LEU A 93 20.56 25.13 13.31
N VAL A 94 20.97 24.28 12.38
CA VAL A 94 22.30 24.35 11.75
C VAL A 94 22.46 25.64 10.96
N LEU A 95 21.47 25.98 10.11
CA LEU A 95 21.54 27.17 9.25
C LEU A 95 21.45 28.48 10.05
N ARG A 96 20.63 28.50 11.12
CA ARG A 96 20.54 29.63 12.05
C ARG A 96 21.92 29.93 12.71
N ARG A 97 22.66 28.90 13.13
CA ARG A 97 24.01 29.04 13.67
C ARG A 97 25.00 29.56 12.66
N LEU A 98 24.84 29.24 11.38
CA LEU A 98 25.70 29.66 10.27
C LEU A 98 25.33 31.05 9.73
N LYS A 99 24.28 31.73 10.27
CA LYS A 99 23.78 33.05 9.85
C LYS A 99 23.46 33.13 8.35
N TYR A 100 22.82 32.08 7.81
CA TYR A 100 22.34 32.11 6.44
C TYR A 100 21.27 33.20 6.24
N ASP A 101 21.13 33.66 4.99
CA ASP A 101 20.05 34.58 4.62
C ASP A 101 18.69 33.86 4.77
N GLN A 102 17.65 34.64 5.14
CA GLN A 102 16.31 34.10 5.44
C GLN A 102 15.73 33.27 4.31
N ALA A 103 15.77 33.78 3.07
CA ALA A 103 15.22 33.09 1.91
C ALA A 103 15.93 31.75 1.65
N GLN A 104 17.25 31.71 1.80
CA GLN A 104 18.04 30.50 1.65
C GLN A 104 17.78 29.51 2.78
N LEU A 105 17.53 29.99 4.01
CA LEU A 105 17.22 29.16 5.16
C LEU A 105 15.89 28.47 4.95
N GLU A 106 14.84 29.22 4.58
CA GLU A 106 13.51 28.64 4.29
C GLU A 106 13.59 27.58 3.19
N GLU A 107 14.22 27.89 2.05
CA GLU A 107 14.40 26.95 0.94
C GLU A 107 15.11 25.65 1.37
N GLN A 108 16.17 25.76 2.16
CA GLN A 108 16.96 24.61 2.61
C GLN A 108 16.21 23.75 3.65
N VAL A 109 15.38 24.38 4.50
CA VAL A 109 14.52 23.68 5.45
C VAL A 109 13.46 22.88 4.70
N ILE A 110 12.74 23.51 3.76
CA ILE A 110 11.75 22.87 2.89
C ILE A 110 12.38 21.66 2.21
N LYS A 111 13.50 21.86 1.53
CA LYS A 111 14.20 20.81 0.80
C LYS A 111 14.64 19.64 1.69
N SER A 112 15.02 19.91 2.94
CA SER A 112 15.36 18.87 3.92
C SER A 112 14.13 18.03 4.30
N MET A 113 12.98 18.69 4.49
CA MET A 113 11.72 18.03 4.83
C MET A 113 11.19 17.21 3.65
N GLU A 114 11.18 17.76 2.44
CA GLU A 114 10.80 17.07 1.21
C GLU A 114 11.64 15.81 0.98
N ASN A 115 12.96 15.91 1.07
CA ASN A 115 13.85 14.75 0.93
C ASN A 115 13.56 13.67 1.96
N SER A 116 13.34 14.05 3.23
CA SER A 116 12.97 13.12 4.28
C SER A 116 11.60 12.47 3.98
N GLY A 117 10.62 13.26 3.56
CA GLY A 117 9.28 12.79 3.17
C GLY A 117 9.32 11.77 2.03
N VAL A 118 10.07 12.04 0.97
CA VAL A 118 10.24 11.11 -0.18
C VAL A 118 10.78 9.76 0.27
N HIS A 119 11.79 9.74 1.14
CA HIS A 119 12.35 8.47 1.64
C HIS A 119 11.35 7.69 2.50
N ILE A 120 10.58 8.38 3.33
CA ILE A 120 9.56 7.76 4.18
C ILE A 120 8.43 7.18 3.31
N VAL A 121 7.92 7.97 2.37
CA VAL A 121 6.85 7.51 1.44
C VAL A 121 7.33 6.30 0.64
N ALA A 122 8.54 6.32 0.09
CA ALA A 122 9.11 5.17 -0.63
C ALA A 122 9.19 3.91 0.24
N ALA A 123 9.50 4.04 1.54
CA ALA A 123 9.49 2.92 2.48
C ALA A 123 8.07 2.40 2.76
N LEU A 124 7.08 3.30 2.82
CA LEU A 124 5.67 2.96 3.01
C LEU A 124 5.06 2.28 1.78
N GLU A 125 5.45 2.67 0.58
CA GLU A 125 4.94 2.11 -0.67
C GLU A 125 5.61 0.80 -1.09
N ARG A 126 6.69 0.40 -0.43
CA ARG A 126 7.61 -0.67 -0.85
C ARG A 126 6.94 -1.95 -1.38
N HIS A 127 5.83 -2.40 -0.79
CA HIS A 127 5.17 -3.65 -1.17
C HIS A 127 3.83 -3.43 -1.90
N LEU A 128 3.38 -2.19 -2.09
CA LEU A 128 2.13 -1.90 -2.79
C LEU A 128 2.18 -2.28 -4.29
N PRO A 129 3.29 -2.07 -5.03
CA PRO A 129 3.39 -2.50 -6.42
C PRO A 129 3.16 -4.01 -6.60
N LEU A 130 3.54 -4.83 -5.60
CA LEU A 130 3.29 -6.27 -5.63
C LEU A 130 1.78 -6.57 -5.55
N LEU A 131 1.03 -5.89 -4.68
CA LEU A 131 -0.44 -6.04 -4.62
C LEU A 131 -1.11 -5.61 -5.92
N ALA A 132 -0.69 -4.49 -6.53
CA ALA A 132 -1.19 -4.03 -7.81
C ALA A 132 -0.93 -5.05 -8.93
N THR A 133 0.27 -5.64 -8.94
CA THR A 133 0.64 -6.69 -9.90
C THR A 133 -0.23 -7.93 -9.72
N ILE A 134 -0.41 -8.41 -8.49
CA ILE A 134 -1.24 -9.59 -8.21
C ILE A 134 -2.70 -9.33 -8.56
N ALA A 135 -3.23 -8.14 -8.25
CA ALA A 135 -4.59 -7.75 -8.58
C ALA A 135 -4.89 -7.85 -10.09
N SER A 136 -3.88 -7.55 -10.93
CA SER A 136 -3.99 -7.66 -12.38
C SER A 136 -3.70 -9.08 -12.90
N VAL A 137 -2.66 -9.72 -12.40
CA VAL A 137 -2.18 -11.03 -12.90
C VAL A 137 -3.09 -12.18 -12.47
N ALA A 138 -3.66 -12.15 -11.27
CA ALA A 138 -4.50 -13.27 -10.79
C ALA A 138 -5.74 -13.52 -11.67
N PRO A 139 -6.52 -12.49 -12.07
CA PRO A 139 -7.61 -12.67 -13.02
C PRO A 139 -7.14 -13.15 -14.41
N MET A 140 -5.97 -12.67 -14.89
CA MET A 140 -5.41 -13.10 -16.17
C MET A 140 -5.02 -14.59 -16.16
N LEU A 141 -4.45 -15.06 -15.06
CA LEU A 141 -4.17 -16.50 -14.88
C LEU A 141 -5.46 -17.32 -14.81
N GLY A 142 -6.49 -16.79 -14.15
CA GLY A 142 -7.82 -17.41 -14.16
C GLY A 142 -8.38 -17.51 -15.58
N PHE A 143 -8.30 -16.46 -16.38
CA PHE A 143 -8.71 -16.46 -17.78
C PHE A 143 -7.87 -17.43 -18.63
N LEU A 144 -6.55 -17.47 -18.43
CA LEU A 144 -5.70 -18.45 -19.12
C LEU A 144 -6.11 -19.88 -18.81
N GLY A 145 -6.53 -20.14 -17.57
CA GLY A 145 -7.13 -21.43 -17.16
C GLY A 145 -8.41 -21.77 -17.95
N THR A 146 -9.27 -20.78 -18.28
CA THR A 146 -10.44 -21.05 -19.11
C THR A 146 -10.07 -21.42 -20.53
N VAL A 147 -9.09 -20.73 -21.13
CA VAL A 147 -8.61 -21.05 -22.47
C VAL A 147 -8.08 -22.49 -22.52
N GLN A 148 -7.24 -22.85 -21.54
CA GLN A 148 -6.71 -24.22 -21.44
C GLN A 148 -7.83 -25.28 -21.23
N GLY A 149 -8.77 -25.01 -20.32
CA GLY A 149 -9.89 -25.94 -20.07
C GLY A 149 -10.79 -26.13 -21.27
N MET A 150 -11.04 -25.07 -22.05
CA MET A 150 -11.80 -25.15 -23.30
C MET A 150 -11.06 -25.92 -24.39
N ILE A 151 -9.74 -25.74 -24.54
CA ILE A 151 -8.92 -26.51 -25.47
C ILE A 151 -9.02 -28.00 -25.17
N VAL A 152 -8.92 -28.38 -23.90
CA VAL A 152 -9.07 -29.78 -23.46
C VAL A 152 -10.48 -30.29 -23.77
N ALA A 153 -11.53 -29.52 -23.40
CA ALA A 153 -12.91 -29.90 -23.64
C ALA A 153 -13.22 -30.17 -25.12
N PHE A 154 -12.73 -29.31 -26.03
CA PHE A 154 -12.89 -29.51 -27.47
C PHE A 154 -12.08 -30.70 -28.00
N GLY A 155 -10.87 -30.92 -27.49
CA GLY A 155 -10.07 -32.10 -27.81
C GLY A 155 -10.76 -33.40 -27.41
N ASP A 156 -11.40 -33.43 -26.23
CA ASP A 156 -12.17 -34.58 -25.75
C ASP A 156 -13.44 -34.83 -26.61
N ILE A 157 -14.11 -33.78 -27.07
CA ILE A 157 -15.23 -33.88 -28.02
C ILE A 157 -14.76 -34.50 -29.34
N GLU A 158 -13.65 -33.97 -29.89
CA GLU A 158 -13.09 -34.46 -31.17
C GLU A 158 -12.69 -35.94 -31.08
N ALA A 159 -12.05 -36.35 -30.01
CA ALA A 159 -11.59 -37.73 -29.80
C ALA A 159 -12.75 -38.71 -29.58
N ASN A 160 -13.92 -38.26 -29.11
CA ASN A 160 -15.06 -39.13 -28.74
C ASN A 160 -16.27 -38.92 -29.68
N VAL A 161 -16.09 -38.42 -30.87
CA VAL A 161 -17.17 -38.25 -31.86
C VAL A 161 -17.82 -39.61 -32.14
N GLY A 162 -19.16 -39.71 -31.89
CA GLY A 162 -19.91 -40.93 -32.07
C GLY A 162 -20.09 -41.77 -30.81
N GLN A 163 -19.54 -41.39 -29.66
CA GLN A 163 -19.74 -42.07 -28.38
C GLN A 163 -20.85 -41.39 -27.54
N GLN A 164 -21.51 -42.15 -26.66
CA GLN A 164 -22.63 -41.66 -25.83
C GLN A 164 -22.20 -40.66 -24.74
N ASN A 165 -20.90 -40.49 -24.43
CA ASN A 165 -20.40 -39.74 -23.29
C ASN A 165 -19.75 -38.41 -23.64
N ILE A 166 -19.91 -37.88 -24.87
CA ILE A 166 -19.30 -36.61 -25.35
C ILE A 166 -19.64 -35.41 -24.44
N VAL A 167 -20.93 -35.33 -24.02
CA VAL A 167 -21.41 -34.23 -23.18
C VAL A 167 -20.71 -34.23 -21.81
N GLN A 168 -20.46 -35.44 -21.27
CA GLN A 168 -19.83 -35.59 -19.97
C GLN A 168 -18.35 -35.25 -19.96
N ALA A 169 -17.63 -35.59 -21.03
CA ALA A 169 -16.23 -35.23 -21.24
C ALA A 169 -16.07 -33.71 -21.41
N ALA A 170 -16.90 -33.08 -22.27
CA ALA A 170 -16.89 -31.61 -22.43
C ALA A 170 -17.24 -30.86 -21.13
N ALA A 171 -18.21 -31.35 -20.35
CA ALA A 171 -18.61 -30.73 -19.09
C ALA A 171 -17.49 -30.71 -18.07
N ALA A 172 -16.59 -31.69 -18.02
CA ALA A 172 -15.44 -31.72 -17.14
C ALA A 172 -14.43 -30.58 -17.45
N GLY A 173 -14.07 -30.42 -18.71
CA GLY A 173 -13.17 -29.35 -19.16
C GLY A 173 -13.75 -27.95 -18.91
N ILE A 174 -15.04 -27.75 -19.16
CA ILE A 174 -15.74 -26.48 -18.90
C ILE A 174 -15.76 -26.18 -17.38
N ARG A 175 -16.00 -27.18 -16.54
CA ARG A 175 -15.97 -27.02 -15.09
C ARG A 175 -14.61 -26.55 -14.58
N VAL A 176 -13.52 -27.16 -15.04
CA VAL A 176 -12.14 -26.75 -14.74
C VAL A 176 -11.92 -25.29 -15.13
N ALA A 177 -12.33 -24.92 -16.35
CA ALA A 177 -12.23 -23.56 -16.87
C ALA A 177 -12.94 -22.54 -15.96
N LEU A 178 -14.18 -22.77 -15.59
CA LEU A 178 -14.96 -21.86 -14.76
C LEU A 178 -14.37 -21.75 -13.34
N LEU A 179 -13.87 -22.84 -12.77
CA LEU A 179 -13.26 -22.84 -11.44
C LEU A 179 -12.00 -21.97 -11.41
N THR A 180 -11.11 -22.12 -12.39
CA THR A 180 -9.87 -21.32 -12.43
C THR A 180 -10.14 -19.83 -12.52
N THR A 181 -11.14 -19.42 -13.31
CA THR A 181 -11.52 -17.99 -13.38
C THR A 181 -12.10 -17.50 -12.06
N ALA A 182 -12.99 -18.28 -11.44
CA ALA A 182 -13.58 -17.91 -10.16
C ALA A 182 -12.50 -17.72 -9.08
N PHE A 183 -11.51 -18.62 -8.99
CA PHE A 183 -10.40 -18.50 -8.04
C PHE A 183 -9.48 -17.33 -8.38
N GLY A 184 -9.17 -17.08 -9.66
CA GLY A 184 -8.39 -15.92 -10.09
C GLY A 184 -9.02 -14.60 -9.66
N LEU A 185 -10.35 -14.47 -9.81
CA LEU A 185 -11.11 -13.30 -9.34
C LEU A 185 -11.19 -13.22 -7.82
N CYS A 186 -11.36 -14.35 -7.12
CA CYS A 186 -11.34 -14.38 -5.66
C CYS A 186 -10.02 -13.92 -5.05
N VAL A 187 -8.91 -14.01 -5.78
CA VAL A 187 -7.61 -13.48 -5.37
C VAL A 187 -7.43 -12.03 -5.82
N GLY A 188 -7.77 -11.74 -7.07
CA GLY A 188 -7.52 -10.42 -7.68
C GLY A 188 -8.35 -9.30 -7.07
N ILE A 189 -9.64 -9.54 -6.78
CA ILE A 189 -10.53 -8.53 -6.22
C ILE A 189 -10.07 -8.07 -4.82
N PRO A 190 -9.81 -8.96 -3.84
CA PRO A 190 -9.30 -8.54 -2.54
C PRO A 190 -7.92 -7.87 -2.62
N ALA A 191 -7.04 -8.33 -3.51
CA ALA A 191 -5.73 -7.70 -3.73
C ALA A 191 -5.88 -6.26 -4.21
N TYR A 192 -6.80 -6.01 -5.16
CA TYR A 192 -7.09 -4.66 -5.66
C TYR A 192 -7.69 -3.76 -4.59
N MET A 193 -8.64 -4.28 -3.81
CA MET A 193 -9.24 -3.53 -2.70
C MET A 193 -8.19 -3.16 -1.64
N ALA A 194 -7.32 -4.11 -1.27
CA ALA A 194 -6.25 -3.88 -0.31
C ALA A 194 -5.23 -2.84 -0.84
N PHE A 195 -4.84 -2.93 -2.11
CA PHE A 195 -3.96 -1.95 -2.75
C PHE A 195 -4.53 -0.53 -2.65
N ASN A 196 -5.79 -0.33 -3.05
CA ASN A 196 -6.41 1.00 -3.00
C ASN A 196 -6.57 1.52 -1.56
N TYR A 197 -6.92 0.63 -0.62
CA TYR A 197 -7.05 1.00 0.79
C TYR A 197 -5.71 1.50 1.37
N PHE A 198 -4.63 0.76 1.17
CA PHE A 198 -3.32 1.16 1.66
C PHE A 198 -2.75 2.39 0.95
N THR A 199 -2.99 2.53 -0.36
CA THR A 199 -2.63 3.73 -1.12
C THR A 199 -3.37 4.96 -0.56
N GLY A 200 -4.64 4.83 -0.21
CA GLY A 200 -5.41 5.90 0.42
C GLY A 200 -4.82 6.34 1.76
N ILE A 201 -4.40 5.40 2.62
CA ILE A 201 -3.73 5.72 3.90
C ILE A 201 -2.43 6.49 3.66
N ILE A 202 -1.60 6.05 2.70
CA ILE A 202 -0.32 6.70 2.41
C ILE A 202 -0.53 8.08 1.82
N ASN A 203 -1.50 8.27 0.93
CA ASN A 203 -1.83 9.59 0.39
C ASN A 203 -2.30 10.57 1.48
N ASN A 204 -3.14 10.12 2.40
CA ASN A 204 -3.54 10.94 3.55
C ASN A 204 -2.34 11.31 4.42
N PHE A 205 -1.40 10.39 4.58
CA PHE A 205 -0.16 10.67 5.29
C PHE A 205 0.70 11.73 4.56
N VAL A 206 0.85 11.64 3.25
CA VAL A 206 1.57 12.65 2.44
C VAL A 206 0.97 14.04 2.66
N LEU A 207 -0.36 14.17 2.60
CA LEU A 207 -1.07 15.43 2.87
C LEU A 207 -0.80 15.97 4.29
N GLN A 208 -0.74 15.10 5.29
CA GLN A 208 -0.41 15.51 6.67
C GLN A 208 1.03 16.03 6.77
N VAL A 209 1.98 15.40 6.09
CA VAL A 209 3.38 15.85 6.04
C VAL A 209 3.49 17.20 5.35
N GLU A 210 2.84 17.38 4.21
CA GLU A 210 2.84 18.64 3.46
C GLU A 210 2.25 19.79 4.29
N SER A 211 1.09 19.56 4.93
CA SER A 211 0.46 20.53 5.83
C SER A 211 1.39 20.89 7.00
N SER A 212 2.01 19.90 7.63
CA SER A 212 2.93 20.13 8.75
C SER A 212 4.19 20.87 8.34
N ALA A 213 4.69 20.64 7.12
CA ALA A 213 5.82 21.35 6.57
C ALA A 213 5.48 22.82 6.32
N ALA A 214 4.30 23.08 5.75
CA ALA A 214 3.83 24.45 5.49
C ALA A 214 3.66 25.23 6.79
N GLU A 215 3.02 24.65 7.81
CA GLU A 215 2.85 25.27 9.14
C GLU A 215 4.21 25.60 9.80
N LEU A 216 5.16 24.66 9.74
CA LEU A 216 6.49 24.88 10.30
C LEU A 216 7.21 26.06 9.61
N ILE A 217 7.13 26.15 8.28
CA ILE A 217 7.76 27.22 7.50
C ILE A 217 7.13 28.56 7.83
N GLU A 218 5.79 28.63 7.93
CA GLU A 218 5.08 29.84 8.27
C GLU A 218 5.56 30.40 9.63
N VAL A 219 5.65 29.54 10.65
CA VAL A 219 6.13 29.94 11.98
C VAL A 219 7.59 30.36 11.96
N VAL A 220 8.45 29.63 11.25
CA VAL A 220 9.87 29.97 11.08
C VAL A 220 10.03 31.33 10.38
N SER A 221 9.28 31.58 9.31
CA SER A 221 9.30 32.81 8.55
C SER A 221 8.83 34.01 9.41
N LEU A 222 7.72 33.82 10.15
CA LEU A 222 7.20 34.84 11.07
C LEU A 222 8.23 35.17 12.16
N HIS A 223 8.83 34.16 12.76
CA HIS A 223 9.85 34.36 13.81
C HIS A 223 11.09 35.10 13.31
N LEU A 224 11.54 34.82 12.09
CA LEU A 224 12.67 35.51 11.48
C LEU A 224 12.37 36.97 11.11
N THR A 225 11.10 37.25 10.73
CA THR A 225 10.69 38.64 10.43
C THR A 225 10.58 39.48 11.68
N LEU A 226 10.04 38.94 12.76
CA LEU A 226 9.92 39.65 14.06
C LEU A 226 11.28 39.93 14.72
N ASN A 227 12.26 39.04 14.56
CA ASN A 227 13.62 39.24 15.07
C ASN A 227 14.50 40.16 14.21
N LYS A 228 14.02 40.66 13.07
CA LYS A 228 14.71 41.63 12.20
C LYS A 228 14.35 43.09 12.51
N GLU A 229 13.32 43.35 13.32
CA GLU A 229 13.08 44.74 13.78
C GLU A 229 14.06 45.07 14.92
N PRO A 230 14.93 46.07 14.76
CA PRO A 230 15.90 46.49 15.76
C PRO A 230 15.24 47.22 16.94
#